data_c9da4eb9d815a3634c0944cf731abd2c
#
_entry.id   c9da4eb9d815a3634c0944cf731abd2c
#
_cell.length_a   1.000
_cell.length_b   1.000
_cell.length_c   1.000
_cell.angle_alpha   90.00
_cell.angle_beta   90.00
_cell.angle_gamma   90.00
#
_symmetry.space_group_name_H-M   'P 1'
#
loop_
_entity.id
_entity.type
_entity.pdbx_description
1 polymer ?
#
loop_
_entity_poly.entity_id
_entity_poly.type
_entity_poly.pdbx_seq_one_letter_code
_entity_poly.pdbx_strand_id
1 'polypeptide(L)'
;MKKRNIFISTALVLVGILAFCFAINKAAELKEYQKTSCMKLEHEIDAVSAEQAAIDFMKNEKKQLVFWSKERTGACENPMFNRSMKMKEMIFCGELSLLLPECGTTGEREESKECIVDEEASLQLFGNKNATGQMIELGEKKYTICLTIKGEEGIVIRKAEAGELLQYVSTRGKQGENREAIQKLTMNYGIAGEEIMLSLFYWCASLILGLIPAVCGVLGVVQLLIIWKGEKQKIKIGWLEKGIAGMVAAILILWICMKLFQPELGISLYPLSDFDSWSQQIKWIAKQLPRTMEMEKPWLLAIFFTAFRKC
;
A
#
# COMPACT_ATOMS: atom_id res chain seq x y z
N MET A 1 -23.53 23.67 -32.23
CA MET A 1 -23.34 23.48 -30.79
C MET A 1 -23.69 22.06 -30.30
N LYS A 2 -24.79 21.45 -30.70
CA LYS A 2 -25.31 20.16 -30.21
C LYS A 2 -24.36 18.96 -30.48
N LYS A 3 -23.86 18.80 -31.71
CA LYS A 3 -22.91 17.74 -32.10
C LYS A 3 -21.62 17.80 -31.27
N ARG A 4 -21.12 19.02 -30.98
CA ARG A 4 -19.93 19.23 -30.13
C ARG A 4 -20.13 18.73 -28.68
N ASN A 5 -21.32 19.00 -28.11
CA ASN A 5 -21.63 18.58 -26.76
C ASN A 5 -21.77 17.02 -26.63
N ILE A 6 -22.38 16.39 -27.64
CA ILE A 6 -22.47 14.92 -27.71
C ILE A 6 -21.05 14.33 -27.79
N PHE A 7 -20.21 14.87 -28.68
CA PHE A 7 -18.84 14.40 -28.83
C PHE A 7 -18.04 14.53 -27.52
N ILE A 8 -18.13 15.69 -26.84
CA ILE A 8 -17.45 15.92 -25.55
C ILE A 8 -17.96 14.94 -24.49
N SER A 9 -19.27 14.73 -24.37
CA SER A 9 -19.83 13.79 -23.38
C SER A 9 -19.41 12.34 -23.67
N THR A 10 -19.38 11.93 -24.93
CA THR A 10 -18.92 10.59 -25.31
C THR A 10 -17.44 10.41 -25.01
N ALA A 11 -16.62 11.41 -25.30
CA ALA A 11 -15.19 11.40 -24.97
C ALA A 11 -14.96 11.30 -23.45
N LEU A 12 -15.72 12.05 -22.65
CA LEU A 12 -15.66 11.97 -21.18
C LEU A 12 -16.02 10.58 -20.66
N VAL A 13 -17.04 9.93 -21.22
CA VAL A 13 -17.40 8.56 -20.83
C VAL A 13 -16.28 7.58 -21.17
N LEU A 14 -15.70 7.68 -22.36
CA LEU A 14 -14.58 6.82 -22.78
C LEU A 14 -13.36 7.00 -21.89
N VAL A 15 -12.98 8.25 -21.61
CA VAL A 15 -11.87 8.55 -20.69
C VAL A 15 -12.19 8.05 -19.29
N GLY A 16 -13.41 8.20 -18.81
CA GLY A 16 -13.85 7.67 -17.51
C GLY A 16 -13.72 6.15 -17.42
N ILE A 17 -14.14 5.42 -18.47
CA ILE A 17 -14.01 3.96 -18.53
C ILE A 17 -12.54 3.53 -18.54
N LEU A 18 -11.70 4.15 -19.36
CA LEU A 18 -10.27 3.82 -19.42
C LEU A 18 -9.57 4.11 -18.09
N ALA A 19 -9.84 5.26 -17.47
CA ALA A 19 -9.30 5.62 -16.16
C ALA A 19 -9.80 4.66 -15.06
N PHE A 20 -11.04 4.19 -15.14
CA PHE A 20 -11.60 3.22 -14.21
C PHE A 20 -10.95 1.84 -14.35
N CYS A 21 -10.73 1.36 -15.58
CA CYS A 21 -9.98 0.13 -15.82
C CYS A 21 -8.56 0.21 -15.28
N PHE A 22 -7.89 1.35 -15.48
CA PHE A 22 -6.57 1.60 -14.92
C PHE A 22 -6.59 1.59 -13.39
N ALA A 23 -7.58 2.24 -12.78
CA ALA A 23 -7.75 2.27 -11.32
C ALA A 23 -7.97 0.88 -10.73
N ILE A 24 -8.78 0.02 -11.37
CA ILE A 24 -8.99 -1.37 -10.96
C ILE A 24 -7.66 -2.15 -11.00
N ASN A 25 -6.89 -1.99 -12.06
CA ASN A 25 -5.60 -2.67 -12.18
C ASN A 25 -4.63 -2.25 -11.08
N LYS A 26 -4.55 -0.95 -10.78
CA LYS A 26 -3.73 -0.43 -9.68
C LYS A 26 -4.24 -0.85 -8.29
N ALA A 27 -5.55 -0.89 -8.09
CA ALA A 27 -6.13 -1.39 -6.85
C ALA A 27 -5.85 -2.89 -6.63
N ALA A 28 -5.78 -3.67 -7.72
CA ALA A 28 -5.40 -5.09 -7.64
C ALA A 28 -3.94 -5.27 -7.16
N GLU A 29 -3.01 -4.42 -7.62
CA GLU A 29 -1.64 -4.39 -7.10
C GLU A 29 -1.61 -4.08 -5.60
N LEU A 30 -2.40 -3.08 -5.14
CA LEU A 30 -2.49 -2.71 -3.73
C LEU A 30 -3.15 -3.78 -2.86
N LYS A 31 -3.97 -4.66 -3.43
CA LYS A 31 -4.70 -5.69 -2.68
C LYS A 31 -3.78 -6.67 -1.95
N GLU A 32 -2.63 -6.98 -2.52
CA GLU A 32 -1.64 -7.84 -1.86
C GLU A 32 -1.11 -7.20 -0.57
N TYR A 33 -0.91 -5.89 -0.56
CA TYR A 33 -0.46 -5.15 0.63
C TYR A 33 -1.56 -5.02 1.70
N GLN A 34 -2.85 -5.07 1.33
CA GLN A 34 -3.97 -5.05 2.28
C GLN A 34 -3.97 -6.26 3.22
N LYS A 35 -3.35 -7.37 2.81
CA LYS A 35 -3.23 -8.59 3.62
C LYS A 35 -2.13 -8.52 4.67
N THR A 36 -1.32 -7.47 4.67
CA THR A 36 -0.22 -7.30 5.60
C THR A 36 -0.70 -6.55 6.84
N SER A 37 -0.53 -7.16 8.02
CA SER A 37 -0.70 -6.49 9.30
C SER A 37 0.67 -6.17 9.89
N CYS A 38 0.78 -5.01 10.49
CA CYS A 38 1.99 -4.50 11.08
C CYS A 38 1.74 -4.13 12.55
N MET A 39 2.73 -4.37 13.40
CA MET A 39 2.74 -3.93 14.78
C MET A 39 4.03 -3.13 15.03
N LYS A 40 3.90 -1.94 15.62
CA LYS A 40 5.02 -1.20 16.17
C LYS A 40 5.35 -1.78 17.53
N LEU A 41 6.59 -2.20 17.73
CA LEU A 41 7.04 -2.78 18.98
C LEU A 41 7.11 -1.71 20.09
N GLU A 42 6.74 -2.07 21.30
CA GLU A 42 6.88 -1.23 22.47
C GLU A 42 8.36 -1.04 22.87
N HIS A 43 9.12 -2.11 22.70
CA HIS A 43 10.57 -2.12 22.88
C HIS A 43 11.24 -2.63 21.61
N GLU A 44 12.31 -1.97 21.22
CA GLU A 44 13.13 -2.42 20.07
C GLU A 44 13.72 -3.80 20.36
N ILE A 45 13.76 -4.65 19.34
CA ILE A 45 14.32 -6.00 19.43
C ILE A 45 15.62 -6.09 18.65
N ASP A 46 16.63 -6.75 19.22
CA ASP A 46 17.88 -7.05 18.54
C ASP A 46 17.66 -8.05 17.37
N ALA A 47 18.43 -7.89 16.30
CA ALA A 47 18.33 -8.70 15.09
C ALA A 47 18.43 -10.20 15.35
N VAL A 48 19.32 -10.63 16.26
CA VAL A 48 19.50 -12.06 16.61
C VAL A 48 18.25 -12.60 17.31
N SER A 49 17.71 -11.85 18.27
CA SER A 49 16.49 -12.23 18.97
C SER A 49 15.27 -12.22 18.05
N ALA A 50 15.21 -11.28 17.10
CA ALA A 50 14.16 -11.19 16.09
C ALA A 50 14.21 -12.40 15.13
N GLU A 51 15.40 -12.80 14.69
CA GLU A 51 15.60 -13.96 13.82
C GLU A 51 15.16 -15.25 14.53
N GLN A 52 15.56 -15.43 15.78
CA GLN A 52 15.14 -16.58 16.57
C GLN A 52 13.62 -16.61 16.77
N ALA A 53 13.01 -15.45 17.09
CA ALA A 53 11.56 -15.35 17.24
C ALA A 53 10.83 -15.66 15.93
N ALA A 54 11.33 -15.21 14.78
CA ALA A 54 10.73 -15.50 13.46
C ALA A 54 10.80 -17.00 13.13
N ILE A 55 11.95 -17.65 13.40
CA ILE A 55 12.14 -19.08 13.17
C ILE A 55 11.22 -19.90 14.07
N ASP A 56 11.18 -19.59 15.36
CA ASP A 56 10.38 -20.32 16.33
C ASP A 56 8.87 -20.14 16.07
N PHE A 57 8.47 -18.93 15.68
CA PHE A 57 7.09 -18.67 15.30
C PHE A 57 6.67 -19.44 14.05
N MET A 58 7.56 -19.51 13.05
CA MET A 58 7.32 -20.32 11.85
C MET A 58 7.19 -21.81 12.16
N LYS A 59 8.01 -22.34 13.07
CA LYS A 59 7.95 -23.74 13.50
C LYS A 59 6.67 -24.06 14.25
N ASN A 60 6.29 -23.21 15.21
CA ASN A 60 5.19 -23.47 16.14
C ASN A 60 3.84 -23.09 15.57
N GLU A 61 3.72 -21.94 14.92
CA GLU A 61 2.46 -21.37 14.45
C GLU A 61 2.26 -21.51 12.93
N LYS A 62 3.26 -22.01 12.20
CA LYS A 62 3.28 -22.14 10.73
C LYS A 62 2.96 -20.83 9.99
N LYS A 63 3.35 -19.71 10.59
CA LYS A 63 3.21 -18.38 10.03
C LYS A 63 4.55 -17.68 9.96
N GLN A 64 4.76 -16.96 8.89
CA GLN A 64 5.97 -16.18 8.66
C GLN A 64 5.85 -14.81 9.29
N LEU A 65 6.96 -14.32 9.80
CA LEU A 65 7.14 -12.98 10.35
C LEU A 65 8.30 -12.30 9.64
N VAL A 66 8.22 -10.98 9.59
CA VAL A 66 9.34 -10.11 9.23
C VAL A 66 9.42 -8.99 10.26
N PHE A 67 10.58 -8.85 10.86
CA PHE A 67 10.92 -7.70 11.70
C PHE A 67 11.67 -6.69 10.85
N TRP A 68 11.44 -5.39 11.06
CA TRP A 68 12.07 -4.35 10.26
C TRP A 68 12.24 -3.05 11.04
N SER A 69 13.19 -2.23 10.58
CA SER A 69 13.47 -0.94 11.21
C SER A 69 12.75 0.19 10.51
N LYS A 70 12.65 1.31 11.21
CA LYS A 70 12.40 2.62 10.62
C LYS A 70 13.51 2.95 9.60
N GLU A 71 13.15 3.73 8.58
CA GLU A 71 14.11 4.26 7.63
C GLU A 71 15.15 5.15 8.33
N ARG A 72 16.42 4.89 8.03
CA ARG A 72 17.56 5.72 8.46
C ARG A 72 18.18 6.36 7.23
N THR A 73 18.62 7.60 7.34
CA THR A 73 19.33 8.24 6.24
C THR A 73 20.81 7.93 6.35
N GLY A 74 21.36 7.29 5.34
CA GLY A 74 22.78 6.94 5.24
C GLY A 74 23.41 7.42 3.93
N ALA A 75 24.72 7.51 3.89
CA ALA A 75 25.46 7.72 2.66
C ALA A 75 25.70 6.36 1.99
N CYS A 76 25.43 6.31 0.70
CA CYS A 76 25.75 5.17 -0.14
C CYS A 76 26.68 5.63 -1.26
N GLU A 77 27.69 4.82 -1.52
CA GLU A 77 28.73 5.13 -2.51
C GLU A 77 28.87 3.99 -3.52
N ASN A 78 29.13 4.39 -4.73
CA ASN A 78 29.58 3.48 -5.78
C ASN A 78 31.07 3.75 -6.04
N PRO A 79 31.96 2.89 -5.54
CA PRO A 79 33.39 3.11 -5.66
C PRO A 79 33.93 3.04 -7.11
N MET A 80 33.20 2.28 -7.99
CA MET A 80 33.64 2.14 -9.40
C MET A 80 33.44 3.41 -10.21
N PHE A 81 32.38 4.17 -9.94
CA PHE A 81 32.03 5.39 -10.67
C PHE A 81 32.27 6.68 -9.87
N ASN A 82 32.80 6.55 -8.64
CA ASN A 82 33.01 7.68 -7.72
C ASN A 82 31.73 8.53 -7.56
N ARG A 83 30.60 7.87 -7.40
CA ARG A 83 29.30 8.51 -7.20
C ARG A 83 28.81 8.19 -5.80
N SER A 84 28.22 9.19 -5.14
CA SER A 84 27.62 9.03 -3.83
C SER A 84 26.25 9.69 -3.78
N MET A 85 25.38 9.15 -2.95
CA MET A 85 24.06 9.74 -2.67
C MET A 85 23.65 9.47 -1.23
N LYS A 86 22.73 10.30 -0.73
CA LYS A 86 22.02 10.03 0.52
C LYS A 86 20.84 9.12 0.22
N MET A 87 20.80 7.99 0.89
CA MET A 87 19.75 7.00 0.74
C MET A 87 18.99 6.78 2.06
N LYS A 88 17.77 6.33 1.94
CA LYS A 88 16.99 5.80 3.06
C LYS A 88 17.34 4.32 3.20
N GLU A 89 17.94 3.95 4.31
CA GLU A 89 18.29 2.59 4.64
C GLU A 89 17.20 1.96 5.51
N MET A 90 16.74 0.78 5.13
CA MET A 90 15.85 -0.06 5.92
C MET A 90 16.51 -1.41 6.14
N ILE A 91 16.53 -1.88 7.38
CA ILE A 91 17.01 -3.20 7.73
C ILE A 91 15.85 -4.12 8.08
N PHE A 92 15.99 -5.40 7.75
CA PHE A 92 14.95 -6.40 8.05
C PHE A 92 15.56 -7.71 8.53
N CYS A 93 14.72 -8.52 9.19
CA CYS A 93 15.01 -9.88 9.60
C CYS A 93 13.78 -10.75 9.42
N GLY A 94 13.91 -11.91 8.83
CA GLY A 94 12.82 -12.82 8.49
C GLY A 94 12.41 -12.74 7.01
N GLU A 95 11.16 -13.04 6.69
CA GLU A 95 10.69 -13.20 5.31
C GLU A 95 10.28 -11.88 4.66
N LEU A 96 11.15 -11.31 3.84
CA LEU A 96 10.95 -10.02 3.18
C LEU A 96 9.75 -9.99 2.22
N SER A 97 9.38 -11.12 1.63
CA SER A 97 8.23 -11.20 0.72
C SER A 97 6.90 -10.80 1.37
N LEU A 98 6.84 -10.81 2.71
CA LEU A 98 5.68 -10.32 3.46
C LEU A 98 5.50 -8.81 3.34
N LEU A 99 6.59 -8.08 3.21
CA LEU A 99 6.61 -6.62 3.01
C LEU A 99 6.62 -6.28 1.52
N LEU A 100 7.47 -6.95 0.75
CA LEU A 100 7.68 -6.77 -0.67
C LEU A 100 7.29 -8.04 -1.44
N PRO A 101 6.04 -8.16 -1.90
CA PRO A 101 5.61 -9.32 -2.68
C PRO A 101 6.44 -9.57 -3.94
N GLU A 102 7.03 -8.52 -4.47
CA GLU A 102 7.85 -8.57 -5.70
C GLU A 102 9.21 -9.27 -5.47
N CYS A 103 9.69 -9.34 -4.22
CA CYS A 103 11.00 -9.92 -3.92
C CYS A 103 11.06 -11.44 -3.93
N GLY A 104 9.92 -12.14 -4.04
CA GLY A 104 9.85 -13.58 -3.87
C GLY A 104 10.29 -14.03 -2.46
N THR A 105 10.33 -15.35 -2.23
CA THR A 105 10.90 -15.87 -1.00
C THR A 105 12.40 -15.67 -1.04
N THR A 106 12.92 -14.91 -0.10
CA THR A 106 14.36 -14.83 0.14
C THR A 106 14.81 -16.17 0.70
N GLY A 107 15.15 -17.09 -0.21
CA GLY A 107 15.74 -18.37 0.20
C GLY A 107 16.98 -18.11 1.04
N GLU A 108 17.27 -19.05 1.94
CA GLU A 108 18.43 -19.09 2.84
C GLU A 108 19.75 -18.84 2.10
N ARG A 109 20.04 -17.60 1.78
CA ARG A 109 21.37 -17.17 1.33
C ARG A 109 22.11 -16.65 2.56
N GLU A 110 22.69 -17.61 3.28
CA GLU A 110 23.27 -17.40 4.61
C GLU A 110 24.50 -16.49 4.67
N GLU A 111 25.17 -16.18 3.57
CA GLU A 111 26.48 -15.53 3.63
C GLU A 111 26.65 -14.26 2.78
N SER A 112 25.72 -13.89 1.94
CA SER A 112 25.93 -12.75 1.07
C SER A 112 25.45 -11.45 1.73
N LYS A 113 26.33 -10.50 1.82
CA LYS A 113 26.00 -9.10 2.08
C LYS A 113 25.22 -8.57 0.87
N GLU A 114 23.98 -8.98 0.75
CA GLU A 114 23.08 -8.61 -0.32
C GLU A 114 22.17 -7.46 0.10
N CYS A 115 21.83 -6.60 -0.85
CA CYS A 115 20.88 -5.53 -0.65
C CYS A 115 19.96 -5.39 -1.85
N ILE A 116 18.83 -4.72 -1.61
CA ILE A 116 17.85 -4.34 -2.62
C ILE A 116 17.88 -2.83 -2.71
N VAL A 117 17.83 -2.29 -3.92
CA VAL A 117 17.77 -0.84 -4.15
C VAL A 117 16.58 -0.51 -5.04
N ASP A 118 16.11 0.73 -5.01
CA ASP A 118 15.10 1.19 -5.94
C ASP A 118 15.70 1.73 -7.26
N GLU A 119 14.83 1.96 -8.26
CA GLU A 119 15.23 2.48 -9.57
C GLU A 119 15.94 3.85 -9.47
N GLU A 120 15.54 4.70 -8.52
CA GLU A 120 16.16 6.03 -8.33
C GLU A 120 17.61 5.90 -7.84
N ALA A 121 17.81 5.08 -6.81
CA ALA A 121 19.17 4.81 -6.31
C ALA A 121 20.04 4.17 -7.39
N SER A 122 19.50 3.22 -8.13
CA SER A 122 20.19 2.56 -9.25
C SER A 122 20.57 3.58 -10.33
N LEU A 123 19.65 4.47 -10.70
CA LEU A 123 19.90 5.49 -11.72
C LEU A 123 20.98 6.51 -11.28
N GLN A 124 20.91 6.98 -10.04
CA GLN A 124 21.86 7.96 -9.53
C GLN A 124 23.27 7.37 -9.37
N LEU A 125 23.40 6.15 -8.84
CA LEU A 125 24.69 5.53 -8.57
C LEU A 125 25.33 4.90 -9.82
N PHE A 126 24.52 4.32 -10.72
CA PHE A 126 25.02 3.55 -11.85
C PHE A 126 24.66 4.14 -13.22
N GLY A 127 23.72 5.11 -13.26
CA GLY A 127 23.22 5.65 -14.53
C GLY A 127 22.27 4.71 -15.27
N ASN A 128 21.86 3.61 -14.64
CA ASN A 128 20.92 2.62 -15.18
C ASN A 128 19.83 2.32 -14.15
N LYS A 129 18.61 2.07 -14.61
CA LYS A 129 17.49 1.70 -13.74
C LYS A 129 17.61 0.32 -13.10
N ASN A 130 18.46 -0.54 -13.61
CA ASN A 130 18.70 -1.86 -13.07
C ASN A 130 20.20 -2.03 -12.78
N ALA A 131 20.56 -2.12 -11.50
CA ALA A 131 21.92 -2.33 -11.03
C ALA A 131 22.14 -3.71 -10.40
N THR A 132 21.26 -4.68 -10.67
CA THR A 132 21.39 -6.05 -10.14
C THR A 132 22.78 -6.62 -10.47
N GLY A 133 23.43 -7.23 -9.47
CA GLY A 133 24.80 -7.75 -9.56
C GLY A 133 25.91 -6.72 -9.34
N GLN A 134 25.59 -5.44 -9.22
CA GLN A 134 26.57 -4.40 -8.92
C GLN A 134 26.82 -4.29 -7.41
N MET A 135 27.95 -3.70 -7.04
CA MET A 135 28.33 -3.48 -5.63
C MET A 135 28.16 -2.02 -5.23
N ILE A 136 27.68 -1.83 -4.01
CA ILE A 136 27.60 -0.53 -3.33
C ILE A 136 28.32 -0.59 -1.99
N GLU A 137 28.77 0.56 -1.51
CA GLU A 137 29.30 0.73 -0.17
C GLU A 137 28.30 1.52 0.68
N LEU A 138 27.91 0.94 1.81
CA LEU A 138 27.08 1.56 2.85
C LEU A 138 27.95 1.75 4.09
N GLY A 139 28.41 2.98 4.32
CA GLY A 139 29.45 3.25 5.32
C GLY A 139 30.74 2.52 4.93
N GLU A 140 31.22 1.64 5.82
CA GLU A 140 32.48 0.88 5.59
C GLU A 140 32.23 -0.54 5.00
N LYS A 141 30.99 -0.87 4.66
CA LYS A 141 30.61 -2.23 4.25
C LYS A 141 30.17 -2.28 2.81
N LYS A 142 30.58 -3.35 2.13
CA LYS A 142 30.21 -3.62 0.73
C LYS A 142 29.03 -4.55 0.67
N TYR A 143 28.07 -4.22 -0.17
CA TYR A 143 26.88 -5.00 -0.45
C TYR A 143 26.71 -5.22 -1.94
N THR A 144 26.23 -6.39 -2.33
CA THR A 144 25.87 -6.71 -3.72
C THR A 144 24.38 -6.49 -3.91
N ILE A 145 24.01 -5.76 -4.95
CA ILE A 145 22.60 -5.53 -5.28
C ILE A 145 22.03 -6.82 -5.86
N CYS A 146 21.13 -7.50 -5.13
CA CYS A 146 20.47 -8.72 -5.60
C CYS A 146 19.22 -8.42 -6.43
N LEU A 147 18.55 -7.28 -6.16
CA LEU A 147 17.33 -6.89 -6.85
C LEU A 147 17.22 -5.36 -6.92
N THR A 148 16.67 -4.87 -8.04
CA THR A 148 16.25 -3.48 -8.16
C THR A 148 14.72 -3.43 -8.23
N ILE A 149 14.09 -2.74 -7.28
CA ILE A 149 12.64 -2.57 -7.20
C ILE A 149 12.21 -1.24 -7.82
N LYS A 150 10.96 -1.16 -8.23
CA LYS A 150 10.37 0.09 -8.71
C LYS A 150 10.19 1.07 -7.56
N GLY A 151 10.77 2.25 -7.66
CA GLY A 151 10.68 3.32 -6.66
C GLY A 151 11.42 4.57 -7.09
N GLU A 152 11.10 5.70 -6.48
CA GLU A 152 11.69 7.01 -6.74
C GLU A 152 12.12 7.70 -5.42
N GLU A 153 12.39 6.91 -4.37
CA GLU A 153 12.66 7.44 -3.02
C GLU A 153 14.14 7.39 -2.62
N GLY A 154 14.96 6.67 -3.38
CA GLY A 154 16.37 6.45 -3.02
C GLY A 154 16.51 5.52 -1.80
N ILE A 155 15.94 4.32 -1.89
CA ILE A 155 15.89 3.36 -0.78
C ILE A 155 16.87 2.22 -1.00
N VAL A 156 17.53 1.81 0.09
CA VAL A 156 18.28 0.55 0.18
C VAL A 156 17.70 -0.31 1.30
N ILE A 157 17.48 -1.58 1.00
CA ILE A 157 16.94 -2.56 1.93
C ILE A 157 17.96 -3.69 2.08
N ARG A 158 18.34 -4.00 3.30
CA ARG A 158 19.29 -5.08 3.58
C ARG A 158 18.91 -5.90 4.80
N LYS A 159 19.45 -7.10 4.93
CA LYS A 159 19.30 -7.92 6.11
C LYS A 159 19.97 -7.23 7.31
N ALA A 160 19.33 -7.31 8.47
CA ALA A 160 19.87 -6.78 9.71
C ALA A 160 21.07 -7.62 10.17
N GLU A 161 22.08 -6.96 10.74
CA GLU A 161 23.24 -7.58 11.35
C GLU A 161 23.09 -7.65 12.87
N ALA A 162 23.88 -8.51 13.52
CA ALA A 162 23.87 -8.63 14.98
C ALA A 162 24.14 -7.28 15.66
N GLY A 163 23.34 -6.94 16.67
CA GLY A 163 23.40 -5.67 17.39
C GLY A 163 22.56 -4.54 16.77
N GLU A 164 21.93 -4.76 15.62
CA GLU A 164 21.00 -3.78 15.05
C GLU A 164 19.61 -3.97 15.62
N LEU A 165 18.91 -2.85 15.85
CA LEU A 165 17.60 -2.82 16.52
C LEU A 165 16.48 -2.69 15.51
N LEU A 166 15.43 -3.47 15.68
CA LEU A 166 14.23 -3.53 14.86
C LEU A 166 13.01 -3.03 15.65
N GLN A 167 12.14 -2.28 15.02
CA GLN A 167 11.06 -1.53 15.68
C GLN A 167 9.67 -2.00 15.27
N TYR A 168 9.58 -2.74 14.18
CA TYR A 168 8.31 -3.19 13.62
C TYR A 168 8.34 -4.68 13.35
N VAL A 169 7.18 -5.31 13.45
CA VAL A 169 6.96 -6.68 13.00
C VAL A 169 5.74 -6.72 12.09
N SER A 170 5.82 -7.48 11.02
CA SER A 170 4.72 -7.67 10.08
C SER A 170 4.48 -9.14 9.79
N THR A 171 3.22 -9.46 9.52
CA THR A 171 2.77 -10.78 9.07
C THR A 171 1.74 -10.60 7.96
N ARG A 172 1.55 -11.62 7.14
CA ARG A 172 0.57 -11.61 6.04
C ARG A 172 -0.39 -12.77 6.18
N GLY A 173 -1.67 -12.48 5.92
CA GLY A 173 -2.74 -13.45 5.93
C GLY A 173 -4.10 -12.77 5.97
N LYS A 174 -5.14 -13.54 6.23
CA LYS A 174 -6.46 -12.96 6.51
C LYS A 174 -6.40 -12.19 7.83
N GLN A 175 -7.13 -11.10 7.93
CA GLN A 175 -7.02 -10.18 9.07
C GLN A 175 -7.29 -10.86 10.43
N GLY A 176 -8.29 -11.74 10.52
CA GLY A 176 -8.54 -12.50 11.75
C GLY A 176 -7.34 -13.34 12.17
N GLU A 177 -6.71 -14.02 11.21
CA GLU A 177 -5.50 -14.84 11.44
C GLU A 177 -4.27 -13.98 11.79
N ASN A 178 -4.16 -12.78 11.21
CA ASN A 178 -3.06 -11.86 11.54
C ASN A 178 -3.19 -11.33 12.96
N ARG A 179 -4.41 -10.97 13.36
CA ARG A 179 -4.68 -10.50 14.73
C ARG A 179 -4.37 -11.59 15.76
N GLU A 180 -4.77 -12.83 15.46
CA GLU A 180 -4.43 -13.98 16.31
C GLU A 180 -2.92 -14.20 16.38
N ALA A 181 -2.21 -14.06 15.24
CA ALA A 181 -0.75 -14.16 15.20
C ALA A 181 -0.07 -13.09 16.06
N ILE A 182 -0.53 -11.84 15.98
CA ILE A 182 -0.01 -10.73 16.81
C ILE A 182 -0.30 -10.97 18.28
N GLN A 183 -1.48 -11.47 18.66
CA GLN A 183 -1.79 -11.83 20.04
C GLN A 183 -0.89 -12.94 20.55
N LYS A 184 -0.63 -13.98 19.76
CA LYS A 184 0.30 -15.08 20.11
C LYS A 184 1.73 -14.59 20.27
N LEU A 185 2.18 -13.64 19.44
CA LEU A 185 3.48 -12.98 19.61
C LEU A 185 3.61 -12.35 20.99
N THR A 186 2.58 -11.61 21.41
CA THR A 186 2.57 -10.96 22.73
C THR A 186 2.52 -11.99 23.86
N MET A 187 1.66 -13.01 23.75
CA MET A 187 1.45 -13.98 24.84
C MET A 187 2.59 -14.98 24.98
N ASN A 188 3.12 -15.50 23.89
CA ASN A 188 4.09 -16.61 23.92
C ASN A 188 5.54 -16.14 23.86
N TYR A 189 5.78 -14.97 23.26
CA TYR A 189 7.15 -14.46 23.06
C TYR A 189 7.41 -13.16 23.83
N GLY A 190 6.42 -12.61 24.52
CA GLY A 190 6.55 -11.34 25.26
C GLY A 190 6.79 -10.12 24.37
N ILE A 191 6.56 -10.24 23.07
CA ILE A 191 6.76 -9.16 22.09
C ILE A 191 5.48 -8.35 22.01
N ALA A 192 5.39 -7.29 22.82
CA ALA A 192 4.26 -6.39 22.87
C ALA A 192 4.41 -5.19 21.90
N GLY A 193 3.30 -4.64 21.47
CA GLY A 193 3.31 -3.47 20.61
C GLY A 193 1.92 -2.97 20.23
N GLU A 194 1.89 -1.89 19.47
CA GLU A 194 0.66 -1.31 18.94
C GLU A 194 0.41 -1.77 17.49
N GLU A 195 -0.75 -2.37 17.25
CA GLU A 195 -1.17 -2.78 15.90
C GLU A 195 -1.40 -1.56 15.02
N ILE A 196 -0.86 -1.60 13.80
CA ILE A 196 -0.97 -0.55 12.80
C ILE A 196 -1.77 -1.09 11.62
N MET A 197 -2.84 -0.39 11.27
CA MET A 197 -3.73 -0.81 10.20
C MET A 197 -3.29 -0.31 8.84
N LEU A 198 -2.22 -0.86 8.31
CA LEU A 198 -1.80 -0.56 6.93
C LEU A 198 -2.89 -0.90 5.90
N SER A 199 -3.65 -1.97 6.14
CA SER A 199 -4.76 -2.40 5.29
C SER A 199 -5.81 -1.30 5.07
N LEU A 200 -6.09 -0.47 6.08
CA LEU A 200 -7.02 0.65 5.98
C LEU A 200 -6.56 1.69 4.96
N PHE A 201 -5.26 2.01 4.96
CA PHE A 201 -4.70 2.98 4.02
C PHE A 201 -4.78 2.50 2.58
N TYR A 202 -4.38 1.26 2.33
CA TYR A 202 -4.45 0.69 0.99
C TYR A 202 -5.89 0.59 0.49
N TRP A 203 -6.84 0.30 1.40
CA TRP A 203 -8.25 0.30 1.06
C TRP A 203 -8.75 1.72 0.72
N CYS A 204 -8.45 2.73 1.55
CA CYS A 204 -8.80 4.12 1.27
C CYS A 204 -8.22 4.58 -0.08
N ALA A 205 -6.96 4.22 -0.36
CA ALA A 205 -6.33 4.52 -1.64
C ALA A 205 -7.08 3.92 -2.81
N SER A 206 -7.40 2.63 -2.71
CA SER A 206 -8.14 1.91 -3.74
C SER A 206 -9.51 2.56 -3.99
N LEU A 207 -10.20 2.98 -2.92
CA LEU A 207 -11.47 3.70 -3.02
C LEU A 207 -11.30 5.03 -3.76
N ILE A 208 -10.32 5.84 -3.40
CA ILE A 208 -10.08 7.15 -4.02
C ILE A 208 -9.74 6.97 -5.51
N LEU A 209 -8.85 6.02 -5.83
CA LEU A 209 -8.47 5.69 -7.21
C LEU A 209 -9.68 5.29 -8.06
N GLY A 210 -10.61 4.52 -7.50
CA GLY A 210 -11.80 4.06 -8.21
C GLY A 210 -12.91 5.10 -8.27
N LEU A 211 -13.08 5.90 -7.22
CA LEU A 211 -14.19 6.84 -7.08
C LEU A 211 -14.12 8.00 -8.08
N ILE A 212 -12.93 8.55 -8.29
CA ILE A 212 -12.73 9.69 -9.20
C ILE A 212 -13.18 9.37 -10.64
N PRO A 213 -12.64 8.31 -11.30
CA PRO A 213 -13.04 7.97 -12.66
C PRO A 213 -14.51 7.49 -12.74
N ALA A 214 -15.02 6.84 -11.68
CA ALA A 214 -16.42 6.43 -11.63
C ALA A 214 -17.37 7.66 -11.64
N VAL A 215 -17.07 8.67 -10.82
CA VAL A 215 -17.84 9.93 -10.81
C VAL A 215 -17.78 10.60 -12.17
N CYS A 216 -16.61 10.72 -12.80
CA CYS A 216 -16.46 11.30 -14.14
C CYS A 216 -17.29 10.54 -15.19
N GLY A 217 -17.22 9.21 -15.17
CA GLY A 217 -17.96 8.35 -16.09
C GLY A 217 -19.48 8.55 -15.99
N VAL A 218 -20.00 8.58 -14.76
CA VAL A 218 -21.45 8.75 -14.53
C VAL A 218 -21.90 10.15 -14.88
N LEU A 219 -21.14 11.19 -14.56
CA LEU A 219 -21.47 12.55 -15.00
C LEU A 219 -21.56 12.62 -16.53
N GLY A 220 -20.66 11.96 -17.24
CA GLY A 220 -20.72 11.84 -18.70
C GLY A 220 -22.00 11.15 -19.19
N VAL A 221 -22.36 10.01 -18.58
CA VAL A 221 -23.59 9.26 -18.93
C VAL A 221 -24.84 10.10 -18.65
N VAL A 222 -24.92 10.75 -17.48
CA VAL A 222 -26.05 11.63 -17.13
C VAL A 222 -26.19 12.77 -18.13
N GLN A 223 -25.09 13.39 -18.55
CA GLN A 223 -25.10 14.42 -19.58
C GLN A 223 -25.63 13.88 -20.93
N LEU A 224 -25.18 12.70 -21.35
CA LEU A 224 -25.67 12.06 -22.57
C LEU A 224 -27.17 11.77 -22.52
N LEU A 225 -27.66 11.26 -21.40
CA LEU A 225 -29.09 10.97 -21.19
C LEU A 225 -29.93 12.24 -21.23
N ILE A 226 -29.45 13.35 -20.65
CA ILE A 226 -30.14 14.65 -20.70
C ILE A 226 -30.21 15.16 -22.13
N ILE A 227 -29.13 15.06 -22.91
CA ILE A 227 -29.09 15.47 -24.32
C ILE A 227 -30.07 14.61 -25.13
N TRP A 228 -30.09 13.32 -24.94
CA TRP A 228 -30.94 12.36 -25.65
C TRP A 228 -32.45 12.56 -25.34
N LYS A 229 -32.82 12.74 -24.07
CA LYS A 229 -34.21 13.02 -23.64
C LYS A 229 -34.68 14.41 -24.15
N GLY A 230 -33.83 15.41 -24.11
CA GLY A 230 -34.17 16.75 -24.62
C GLY A 230 -34.42 16.76 -26.14
N GLU A 231 -33.98 15.75 -26.86
CA GLU A 231 -34.21 15.58 -28.29
C GLU A 231 -35.56 14.91 -28.62
N LYS A 232 -35.99 13.95 -27.78
CA LYS A 232 -37.26 13.24 -27.99
C LYS A 232 -38.50 13.95 -27.44
N GLN A 233 -38.35 14.75 -26.41
CA GLN A 233 -39.43 15.50 -25.78
C GLN A 233 -39.02 16.97 -25.62
N LYS A 234 -39.78 17.90 -26.13
CA LYS A 234 -39.66 19.35 -25.88
C LYS A 234 -39.97 19.71 -24.40
N ILE A 235 -39.83 18.80 -23.48
CA ILE A 235 -40.16 18.97 -22.06
C ILE A 235 -38.91 19.51 -21.35
N LYS A 236 -39.09 20.66 -20.69
CA LYS A 236 -38.10 21.20 -19.75
C LYS A 236 -38.01 20.24 -18.55
N ILE A 237 -36.99 19.41 -18.51
CA ILE A 237 -36.71 18.55 -17.36
C ILE A 237 -36.45 19.47 -16.17
N GLY A 238 -37.27 19.36 -15.14
CA GLY A 238 -37.17 20.19 -13.94
C GLY A 238 -35.83 19.95 -13.19
N TRP A 239 -35.40 20.93 -12.45
CA TRP A 239 -34.20 20.80 -11.58
C TRP A 239 -34.26 19.63 -10.62
N LEU A 240 -35.46 19.29 -10.15
CA LEU A 240 -35.71 18.20 -9.21
C LEU A 240 -35.40 16.83 -9.83
N GLU A 241 -35.82 16.57 -11.06
CA GLU A 241 -35.55 15.30 -11.76
C GLU A 241 -34.07 15.08 -12.05
N LYS A 242 -33.34 16.17 -12.36
CA LYS A 242 -31.88 16.14 -12.53
C LYS A 242 -31.17 15.82 -11.22
N GLY A 243 -31.63 16.40 -10.12
CA GLY A 243 -31.11 16.16 -8.78
C GLY A 243 -31.30 14.71 -8.34
N ILE A 244 -32.50 14.15 -8.53
CA ILE A 244 -32.82 12.78 -8.21
C ILE A 244 -31.97 11.79 -9.05
N ALA A 245 -31.88 12.02 -10.36
CA ALA A 245 -31.05 11.19 -11.23
C ALA A 245 -29.56 11.21 -10.84
N GLY A 246 -29.05 12.38 -10.47
CA GLY A 246 -27.67 12.53 -9.97
C GLY A 246 -27.45 11.81 -8.65
N MET A 247 -28.40 11.88 -7.73
CA MET A 247 -28.33 11.19 -6.43
C MET A 247 -28.36 9.66 -6.59
N VAL A 248 -29.25 9.13 -7.41
CA VAL A 248 -29.32 7.69 -7.71
C VAL A 248 -28.04 7.21 -8.36
N ALA A 249 -27.50 7.97 -9.29
CA ALA A 249 -26.23 7.69 -9.93
C ALA A 249 -25.05 7.66 -8.93
N ALA A 250 -24.98 8.64 -8.02
CA ALA A 250 -23.96 8.67 -6.97
C ALA A 250 -24.05 7.48 -6.02
N ILE A 251 -25.26 7.08 -5.63
CA ILE A 251 -25.48 5.90 -4.78
C ILE A 251 -25.04 4.62 -5.51
N LEU A 252 -25.36 4.48 -6.79
CA LEU A 252 -24.94 3.32 -7.59
C LEU A 252 -23.41 3.26 -7.74
N ILE A 253 -22.76 4.39 -7.96
CA ILE A 253 -21.29 4.44 -8.01
C ILE A 253 -20.69 4.01 -6.68
N LEU A 254 -21.15 4.59 -5.60
CA LEU A 254 -20.67 4.26 -4.27
C LEU A 254 -20.84 2.77 -3.98
N TRP A 255 -22.00 2.20 -4.34
CA TRP A 255 -22.27 0.78 -4.18
C TRP A 255 -21.36 -0.10 -5.03
N ILE A 256 -21.12 0.26 -6.30
CA ILE A 256 -20.21 -0.45 -7.20
C ILE A 256 -18.77 -0.35 -6.66
N CYS A 257 -18.32 0.83 -6.26
CA CYS A 257 -17.00 1.01 -5.67
C CYS A 257 -16.84 0.18 -4.39
N MET A 258 -17.82 0.19 -3.50
CA MET A 258 -17.78 -0.64 -2.29
C MET A 258 -17.76 -2.15 -2.59
N LYS A 259 -18.41 -2.60 -3.67
CA LYS A 259 -18.38 -4.01 -4.07
C LYS A 259 -17.07 -4.42 -4.74
N LEU A 260 -16.52 -3.58 -5.61
CA LEU A 260 -15.26 -3.85 -6.31
C LEU A 260 -14.03 -3.74 -5.40
N PHE A 261 -14.09 -2.80 -4.47
CA PHE A 261 -13.01 -2.54 -3.51
C PHE A 261 -13.35 -3.04 -2.11
N GLN A 262 -13.99 -4.21 -2.01
CA GLN A 262 -14.34 -4.80 -0.71
C GLN A 262 -13.10 -4.88 0.18
N PRO A 263 -13.14 -4.26 1.38
CA PRO A 263 -12.04 -4.33 2.31
C PRO A 263 -11.93 -5.76 2.88
N GLU A 264 -10.76 -6.34 2.82
CA GLU A 264 -10.43 -7.50 3.66
C GLU A 264 -10.10 -7.04 5.10
N LEU A 265 -10.80 -6.00 5.57
CA LEU A 265 -10.50 -5.33 6.85
C LEU A 265 -10.94 -6.11 8.08
N GLY A 266 -11.57 -7.30 7.93
CA GLY A 266 -12.18 -8.00 9.07
C GLY A 266 -13.22 -7.15 9.84
N ILE A 267 -13.59 -6.00 9.28
CA ILE A 267 -14.70 -5.21 9.77
C ILE A 267 -15.93 -6.01 9.43
N SER A 268 -16.54 -6.66 10.43
CA SER A 268 -17.85 -7.23 10.26
C SER A 268 -18.78 -6.10 9.87
N LEU A 269 -19.35 -6.19 8.67
CA LEU A 269 -20.42 -5.27 8.27
C LEU A 269 -21.61 -5.58 9.19
N TYR A 270 -21.71 -4.83 10.28
CA TYR A 270 -22.87 -4.90 11.14
C TYR A 270 -24.12 -4.46 10.38
N PRO A 271 -25.31 -4.97 10.73
CA PRO A 271 -26.55 -4.46 10.18
C PRO A 271 -26.60 -2.93 10.30
N LEU A 272 -27.10 -2.23 9.28
CA LEU A 272 -27.20 -0.76 9.28
C LEU A 272 -28.00 -0.22 10.48
N SER A 273 -28.77 -1.06 11.13
CA SER A 273 -29.55 -0.75 12.35
C SER A 273 -28.73 -0.72 13.64
N ASP A 274 -27.50 -1.22 13.63
CA ASP A 274 -26.65 -1.26 14.83
C ASP A 274 -25.73 -0.05 14.88
N PHE A 275 -26.29 1.09 15.27
CA PHE A 275 -25.58 2.37 15.36
C PHE A 275 -24.47 2.37 16.42
N ASP A 276 -24.61 1.60 17.50
CA ASP A 276 -23.61 1.54 18.56
C ASP A 276 -22.33 0.86 18.10
N SER A 277 -22.46 -0.26 17.39
CA SER A 277 -21.32 -0.95 16.78
C SER A 277 -20.64 -0.10 15.72
N TRP A 278 -21.40 0.60 14.88
CA TRP A 278 -20.85 1.55 13.91
C TRP A 278 -20.14 2.72 14.59
N SER A 279 -20.70 3.28 15.65
CA SER A 279 -20.07 4.37 16.43
C SER A 279 -18.74 3.92 17.03
N GLN A 280 -18.69 2.71 17.60
CA GLN A 280 -17.45 2.15 18.14
C GLN A 280 -16.40 1.91 17.06
N GLN A 281 -16.78 1.38 15.91
CA GLN A 281 -15.87 1.19 14.79
C GLN A 281 -15.32 2.52 14.25
N ILE A 282 -16.16 3.53 14.09
CA ILE A 282 -15.74 4.86 13.63
C ILE A 282 -14.76 5.49 14.65
N LYS A 283 -15.06 5.41 15.93
CA LYS A 283 -14.17 5.91 17.00
C LYS A 283 -12.82 5.17 17.00
N TRP A 284 -12.86 3.86 16.77
CA TRP A 284 -11.64 3.06 16.70
C TRP A 284 -10.81 3.42 15.46
N ILE A 285 -11.43 3.54 14.26
CA ILE A 285 -10.77 4.02 13.04
C ILE A 285 -10.18 5.43 13.25
N ALA A 286 -10.96 6.34 13.83
CA ALA A 286 -10.53 7.70 14.12
C ALA A 286 -9.33 7.75 15.08
N LYS A 287 -9.22 6.80 16.01
CA LYS A 287 -8.06 6.66 16.91
C LYS A 287 -6.83 6.10 16.21
N GLN A 288 -7.02 5.19 15.24
CA GLN A 288 -5.91 4.58 14.49
C GLN A 288 -5.32 5.50 13.42
N LEU A 289 -6.15 6.36 12.81
CA LEU A 289 -5.75 7.23 11.70
C LEU A 289 -4.58 8.18 12.06
N PRO A 290 -4.61 8.95 13.19
CA PRO A 290 -3.48 9.79 13.59
C PRO A 290 -2.22 8.97 13.85
N ARG A 291 -2.33 7.83 14.53
CA ARG A 291 -1.21 6.95 14.88
C ARG A 291 -0.50 6.42 13.65
N THR A 292 -1.26 6.07 12.61
CA THR A 292 -0.70 5.62 11.33
C THR A 292 -0.12 6.79 10.53
N MET A 293 -0.63 8.02 10.70
CA MET A 293 -0.08 9.23 10.09
C MET A 293 1.18 9.73 10.80
N GLU A 294 1.30 9.50 12.11
CA GLU A 294 2.49 9.81 12.94
C GLU A 294 3.63 8.82 12.69
N MET A 295 3.35 7.65 12.12
CA MET A 295 4.41 6.83 11.57
C MET A 295 5.13 7.66 10.51
N GLU A 296 6.38 8.02 10.81
CA GLU A 296 7.24 8.60 9.79
C GLU A 296 7.21 7.65 8.60
N LYS A 297 6.64 8.15 7.51
CA LYS A 297 6.26 7.44 6.28
C LYS A 297 7.09 6.17 6.08
N PRO A 298 6.64 4.99 6.49
CA PRO A 298 7.35 3.81 6.10
C PRO A 298 7.34 3.76 4.57
N TRP A 299 8.42 3.32 3.95
CA TRP A 299 8.54 3.12 2.50
C TRP A 299 7.32 2.36 1.90
N LEU A 300 6.63 1.53 2.70
CA LEU A 300 5.32 0.94 2.40
C LEU A 300 4.26 2.00 2.02
N LEU A 301 4.29 3.19 2.62
CA LEU A 301 3.42 4.31 2.23
C LEU A 301 3.96 5.05 1.00
N ALA A 302 5.26 4.98 0.74
CA ALA A 302 5.85 5.55 -0.48
C ALA A 302 5.32 4.83 -1.73
N ILE A 303 5.12 3.51 -1.68
CA ILE A 303 4.44 2.75 -2.75
C ILE A 303 3.03 3.30 -3.00
N PHE A 304 2.30 3.67 -1.94
CA PHE A 304 1.02 4.32 -2.04
C PHE A 304 1.11 5.66 -2.78
N PHE A 305 2.05 6.52 -2.41
CA PHE A 305 2.21 7.82 -3.04
C PHE A 305 2.73 7.73 -4.48
N THR A 306 3.58 6.76 -4.81
CA THR A 306 4.03 6.53 -6.19
C THR A 306 2.90 6.04 -7.09
N ALA A 307 1.96 5.24 -6.57
CA ALA A 307 0.75 4.86 -7.30
C ALA A 307 -0.12 6.08 -7.63
N PHE A 308 -0.19 7.07 -6.71
CA PHE A 308 -0.92 8.34 -6.94
C PHE A 308 -0.17 9.32 -7.84
N ARG A 309 1.16 9.38 -7.78
CA ARG A 309 1.97 10.34 -8.54
C ARG A 309 2.04 10.03 -10.04
N LYS A 310 1.76 8.77 -10.41
CA LYS A 310 1.69 8.31 -11.82
C LYS A 310 0.26 8.33 -12.40
N CYS A 311 -0.73 8.76 -11.63
CA CYS A 311 -2.08 9.11 -12.07
C CYS A 311 -2.20 10.60 -12.38
#